data_96d4ec8a6aec7d963ec3bf97cf5ce468
#
_entry.id   96d4ec8a6aec7d963ec3bf97cf5ce468
#
_cell.length_a   1.000
_cell.length_b   1.000
_cell.length_c   1.000
_cell.angle_alpha   90.00
_cell.angle_beta   90.00
_cell.angle_gamma   90.00
#
_symmetry.space_group_name_H-M   'P 1'
#
loop_
_entity.id
_entity.type
_entity.pdbx_description
1 polymer ?
#
loop_
_entity_poly.entity_id
_entity_poly.type
_entity_poly.pdbx_seq_one_letter_code
_entity_poly.pdbx_strand_id
1 'polypeptide(L)'
;MKQQLAATTSGAIPAGFDAGFVLGVLVGEGHFGGDGRQPQITLKLHVRHEKLLRYILTVCAGGRLYGPYHHGERHYFQLMYRGTALRDVVVPFLDGLPWAQIDPHSFERYSAMKARYARFLASAVT
;
A
#
# COMPACT_ATOMS: atom_id res chain seq x y z
N MET A 1 8.39 11.52 21.85
CA MET A 1 8.14 11.25 21.29
C MET A 1 7.66 10.19 21.22
N LYS A 2 7.15 9.68 21.30
CA LYS A 2 6.72 8.75 21.16
C LYS A 2 5.46 8.63 21.38
N GLN A 3 4.87 9.15 22.05
CA GLN A 3 3.59 8.95 22.31
C GLN A 3 2.70 9.24 21.26
N GLN A 4 3.09 9.92 20.36
CA GLN A 4 2.22 10.18 19.28
C GLN A 4 1.91 8.96 18.49
N LEU A 5 2.56 7.88 18.75
CA LEU A 5 2.22 6.67 18.04
C LEU A 5 0.82 6.20 18.32
N ALA A 6 0.33 6.46 19.51
CA ALA A 6 -1.01 6.03 19.84
C ALA A 6 -2.04 6.73 18.98
N ALA A 7 -1.73 7.88 18.47
CA ALA A 7 -2.71 8.62 17.70
C ALA A 7 -3.00 8.00 16.34
N THR A 8 -2.21 7.03 15.90
CA THR A 8 -2.42 6.45 14.58
C THR A 8 -3.35 5.26 14.60
N THR A 9 -3.92 4.91 15.73
CA THR A 9 -4.63 3.65 15.83
C THR A 9 -6.04 3.68 15.30
N SER A 10 -6.62 4.81 15.04
CA SER A 10 -8.02 4.86 14.70
C SER A 10 -8.28 5.04 13.23
N GLY A 11 -7.39 4.64 12.39
CA GLY A 11 -7.59 4.77 10.96
C GLY A 11 -7.16 6.09 10.38
N ALA A 12 -6.68 7.00 11.20
CA ALA A 12 -6.13 8.25 10.69
C ALA A 12 -4.85 7.96 9.92
N ILE A 13 -4.47 8.90 9.03
CA ILE A 13 -3.23 8.76 8.29
C ILE A 13 -2.07 8.79 9.27
N PRO A 14 -1.21 7.78 9.25
CA PRO A 14 -0.07 7.75 10.15
C PRO A 14 0.86 8.91 9.87
N ALA A 15 1.58 9.35 10.88
CA ALA A 15 2.50 10.46 10.74
C ALA A 15 3.91 10.00 11.02
N GLY A 16 4.85 10.82 10.61
CA GLY A 16 6.23 10.62 10.98
C GLY A 16 6.85 9.36 10.41
N PHE A 17 7.52 8.64 11.26
CA PHE A 17 8.33 7.50 10.83
C PHE A 17 7.49 6.43 10.12
N ASP A 18 6.34 6.08 10.68
CA ASP A 18 5.53 5.01 10.10
C ASP A 18 5.06 5.38 8.70
N ALA A 19 4.59 6.59 8.51
CA ALA A 19 4.11 7.01 7.21
C ALA A 19 5.24 7.00 6.18
N GLY A 20 6.39 7.54 6.55
CA GLY A 20 7.52 7.60 5.62
C GLY A 20 8.06 6.21 5.28
N PHE A 21 8.14 5.35 6.30
CA PHE A 21 8.67 4.01 6.08
C PHE A 21 7.75 3.21 5.13
N VAL A 22 6.45 3.19 5.43
CA VAL A 22 5.51 2.43 4.62
C VAL A 22 5.42 3.02 3.22
N LEU A 23 5.40 4.33 3.11
CA LEU A 23 5.40 4.97 1.80
C LEU A 23 6.61 4.52 0.99
N GLY A 24 7.80 4.55 1.60
CA GLY A 24 9.02 4.17 0.88
C GLY A 24 8.98 2.75 0.37
N VAL A 25 8.46 1.82 1.18
CA VAL A 25 8.38 0.44 0.75
C VAL A 25 7.34 0.29 -0.37
N LEU A 26 6.17 0.90 -0.23
CA LEU A 26 5.14 0.79 -1.26
C LEU A 26 5.60 1.40 -2.58
N VAL A 27 6.30 2.52 -2.52
CA VAL A 27 6.76 3.18 -3.73
C VAL A 27 7.91 2.42 -4.36
N GLY A 28 8.84 1.94 -3.54
CA GLY A 28 10.04 1.28 -4.06
C GLY A 28 9.83 -0.14 -4.52
N GLU A 29 8.95 -0.87 -3.85
CA GLU A 29 8.75 -2.28 -4.13
C GLU A 29 7.36 -2.63 -4.62
N GLY A 30 6.43 -1.69 -4.57
CA GLY A 30 5.05 -1.97 -4.91
C GLY A 30 4.81 -2.01 -6.39
N HIS A 31 3.79 -2.77 -6.76
CA HIS A 31 3.30 -2.80 -8.13
C HIS A 31 1.91 -2.17 -8.14
N PHE A 32 1.72 -1.15 -8.97
CA PHE A 32 0.44 -0.48 -9.11
C PHE A 32 -0.25 -1.00 -10.35
N GLY A 33 -1.34 -1.74 -10.18
CA GLY A 33 -2.02 -2.35 -11.30
C GLY A 33 -3.49 -2.59 -11.01
N GLY A 34 -4.00 -3.71 -11.49
CA GLY A 34 -5.39 -4.05 -11.26
C GLY A 34 -5.78 -5.31 -12.01
N ASP A 35 -7.02 -5.71 -11.83
CA ASP A 35 -7.53 -6.94 -12.43
C ASP A 35 -8.52 -6.66 -13.57
N GLY A 36 -8.61 -5.42 -14.04
CA GLY A 36 -9.55 -5.06 -15.08
C GLY A 36 -10.83 -4.47 -14.54
N ARG A 37 -11.16 -4.75 -13.29
CA ARG A 37 -12.35 -4.22 -12.64
C ARG A 37 -12.02 -3.24 -11.55
N GLN A 38 -10.97 -3.53 -10.79
CA GLN A 38 -10.57 -2.67 -9.70
C GLN A 38 -9.06 -2.64 -9.59
N PRO A 39 -8.53 -1.58 -9.00
CA PRO A 39 -7.08 -1.44 -8.85
C PRO A 39 -6.54 -2.38 -7.78
N GLN A 40 -5.25 -2.66 -7.88
CA GLN A 40 -4.55 -3.50 -6.91
C GLN A 40 -3.16 -2.93 -6.70
N ILE A 41 -2.72 -2.90 -5.46
CA ILE A 41 -1.33 -2.61 -5.12
C ILE A 41 -0.76 -3.86 -4.46
N THR A 42 0.35 -4.34 -5.00
CA THR A 42 0.91 -5.63 -4.59
C THR A 42 2.38 -5.48 -4.23
N LEU A 43 2.78 -6.15 -3.15
CA LEU A 43 4.18 -6.26 -2.76
C LEU A 43 4.53 -7.74 -2.69
N LYS A 44 5.66 -8.11 -3.31
CA LYS A 44 6.18 -9.47 -3.19
C LYS A 44 7.55 -9.37 -2.58
N LEU A 45 7.72 -9.91 -1.39
CA LEU A 45 9.00 -9.87 -0.70
C LEU A 45 9.38 -11.25 -0.20
N HIS A 46 10.68 -11.50 -0.12
CA HIS A 46 11.18 -12.77 0.37
C HIS A 46 10.60 -13.07 1.76
N VAL A 47 10.45 -14.34 2.08
CA VAL A 47 9.83 -14.75 3.35
C VAL A 47 10.56 -14.20 4.56
N ARG A 48 11.86 -13.86 4.43
CA ARG A 48 12.60 -13.27 5.54
C ARG A 48 12.03 -11.92 5.96
N HIS A 49 11.22 -11.30 5.11
CA HIS A 49 10.64 -10.00 5.38
C HIS A 49 9.21 -10.07 5.90
N GLU A 50 8.83 -11.21 6.46
CA GLU A 50 7.48 -11.35 6.97
C GLU A 50 7.14 -10.29 8.02
N LYS A 51 8.08 -10.00 8.92
CA LYS A 51 7.82 -9.00 9.94
C LYS A 51 7.56 -7.62 9.33
N LEU A 52 8.30 -7.29 8.28
CA LEU A 52 8.10 -6.02 7.59
C LEU A 52 6.70 -5.96 6.99
N LEU A 53 6.28 -7.04 6.34
CA LEU A 53 4.96 -7.05 5.70
C LEU A 53 3.85 -6.92 6.75
N ARG A 54 4.00 -7.57 7.90
CA ARG A 54 3.00 -7.45 8.95
C ARG A 54 3.00 -6.06 9.58
N TYR A 55 4.17 -5.42 9.66
CA TYR A 55 4.25 -4.05 10.12
C TYR A 55 3.47 -3.12 9.17
N ILE A 56 3.64 -3.32 7.85
CA ILE A 56 2.90 -2.51 6.89
C ILE A 56 1.39 -2.65 7.11
N LEU A 57 0.93 -3.86 7.40
CA LEU A 57 -0.50 -4.08 7.66
C LEU A 57 -0.99 -3.38 8.92
N THR A 58 -0.11 -3.16 9.91
CA THR A 58 -0.53 -2.42 11.10
C THR A 58 -0.64 -0.94 10.83
N VAL A 59 0.20 -0.42 9.94
CA VAL A 59 0.19 1.01 9.61
C VAL A 59 -0.90 1.31 8.58
N CYS A 60 -1.08 0.43 7.61
CA CYS A 60 -2.01 0.61 6.52
C CYS A 60 -2.91 -0.60 6.49
N ALA A 61 -4.05 -0.52 7.16
CA ALA A 61 -4.91 -1.67 7.39
C ALA A 61 -5.68 -2.10 6.16
N GLY A 62 -6.12 -3.35 6.16
CA GLY A 62 -7.03 -3.84 5.14
C GLY A 62 -6.41 -4.68 4.05
N GLY A 63 -5.09 -4.75 4.01
CA GLY A 63 -4.42 -5.62 3.04
C GLY A 63 -4.52 -7.08 3.45
N ARG A 64 -4.16 -7.94 2.52
CA ARG A 64 -4.13 -9.38 2.79
C ARG A 64 -2.76 -9.92 2.46
N LEU A 65 -2.29 -10.82 3.33
CA LEU A 65 -0.99 -11.44 3.15
C LEU A 65 -1.21 -12.87 2.68
N TYR A 66 -0.64 -13.19 1.53
CA TYR A 66 -0.75 -14.52 0.92
C TYR A 66 0.59 -15.20 0.89
N GLY A 67 0.57 -16.52 0.97
CA GLY A 67 1.76 -17.33 0.93
C GLY A 67 2.02 -17.97 2.27
N PRO A 68 3.25 -18.47 2.49
CA PRO A 68 4.41 -18.30 1.61
C PRO A 68 4.31 -19.13 0.34
N TYR A 69 4.87 -18.59 -0.73
CA TYR A 69 4.93 -19.27 -2.02
C TYR A 69 6.36 -19.73 -2.28
N HIS A 70 6.49 -20.86 -2.94
CA HIS A 70 7.80 -21.44 -3.26
C HIS A 70 7.80 -21.80 -4.73
N HIS A 71 8.54 -21.03 -5.53
CA HIS A 71 8.67 -21.27 -6.96
C HIS A 71 10.15 -21.33 -7.28
N GLY A 72 10.66 -22.55 -7.46
CA GLY A 72 12.07 -22.76 -7.65
C GLY A 72 12.82 -22.32 -6.42
N GLU A 73 13.75 -21.40 -6.57
CA GLU A 73 14.51 -20.88 -5.44
C GLU A 73 13.90 -19.61 -4.87
N ARG A 74 12.74 -19.20 -5.36
CA ARG A 74 12.07 -18.02 -4.85
C ARG A 74 11.11 -18.41 -3.76
N HIS A 75 11.24 -17.76 -2.61
CA HIS A 75 10.39 -18.01 -1.45
C HIS A 75 9.87 -16.66 -0.97
N TYR A 76 8.58 -16.40 -1.16
CA TYR A 76 8.08 -15.06 -0.92
C TYR A 76 6.66 -15.05 -0.39
N PHE A 77 6.31 -13.93 0.25
CA PHE A 77 4.93 -13.59 0.56
C PHE A 77 4.46 -12.54 -0.41
N GLN A 78 3.16 -12.47 -0.59
CA GLN A 78 2.55 -11.42 -1.39
C GLN A 78 1.55 -10.68 -0.52
N LEU A 79 1.78 -9.37 -0.36
CA LEU A 79 0.83 -8.51 0.32
C LEU A 79 0.04 -7.78 -0.75
N MET A 80 -1.29 -7.80 -0.65
CA MET A 80 -2.13 -7.18 -1.65
C MET A 80 -3.17 -6.29 -1.01
N TYR A 81 -3.30 -5.08 -1.57
CA TYR A 81 -4.39 -4.17 -1.25
C TYR A 81 -5.29 -4.05 -2.46
N ARG A 82 -6.58 -4.22 -2.26
CA ARG A 82 -7.56 -4.08 -3.32
C ARG A 82 -8.91 -3.71 -2.70
N GLY A 83 -9.91 -3.46 -3.55
CA GLY A 83 -11.26 -3.21 -3.09
C GLY A 83 -11.36 -1.96 -2.23
N THR A 84 -12.23 -2.02 -1.24
CA THR A 84 -12.47 -0.86 -0.39
C THR A 84 -11.25 -0.50 0.44
N ALA A 85 -10.41 -1.48 0.80
CA ALA A 85 -9.20 -1.17 1.55
C ALA A 85 -8.28 -0.26 0.73
N LEU A 86 -8.13 -0.56 -0.56
CA LEU A 86 -7.32 0.30 -1.40
C LEU A 86 -7.97 1.66 -1.58
N ARG A 87 -9.24 1.69 -1.89
CA ARG A 87 -9.95 2.95 -2.14
C ARG A 87 -10.00 3.85 -0.91
N ASP A 88 -10.32 3.26 0.25
CA ASP A 88 -10.64 4.06 1.43
C ASP A 88 -9.48 4.24 2.39
N VAL A 89 -8.44 3.42 2.30
CA VAL A 89 -7.30 3.50 3.21
C VAL A 89 -6.02 3.85 2.47
N VAL A 90 -5.65 3.06 1.46
CA VAL A 90 -4.34 3.22 0.83
C VAL A 90 -4.28 4.46 -0.04
N VAL A 91 -5.30 4.70 -0.86
CA VAL A 91 -5.28 5.87 -1.74
C VAL A 91 -5.26 7.17 -0.92
N PRO A 92 -6.10 7.36 0.10
CA PRO A 92 -5.97 8.56 0.93
C PRO A 92 -4.61 8.68 1.59
N PHE A 93 -4.03 7.57 2.03
CA PHE A 93 -2.69 7.58 2.62
C PHE A 93 -1.66 8.09 1.62
N LEU A 94 -1.65 7.51 0.42
CA LEU A 94 -0.68 7.90 -0.61
C LEU A 94 -0.92 9.31 -1.11
N ASP A 95 -2.17 9.71 -1.28
CA ASP A 95 -2.50 11.04 -1.76
C ASP A 95 -2.15 12.12 -0.74
N GLY A 96 -2.10 11.75 0.54
CA GLY A 96 -1.82 12.72 1.58
C GLY A 96 -0.34 12.99 1.81
N LEU A 97 0.55 12.31 1.09
CA LEU A 97 1.98 12.44 1.33
C LEU A 97 2.68 13.07 0.12
N PRO A 98 3.72 13.86 0.36
CA PRO A 98 4.35 14.65 -0.72
C PRO A 98 5.46 13.87 -1.41
N TRP A 99 5.13 12.89 -2.20
CA TRP A 99 6.13 12.04 -2.85
C TRP A 99 6.21 12.16 -4.36
N ALA A 100 5.30 12.94 -4.97
CA ALA A 100 5.28 13.05 -6.42
C ALA A 100 6.61 13.55 -6.98
N GLN A 101 7.29 14.45 -6.27
CA GLN A 101 8.55 14.97 -6.73
C GLN A 101 9.74 14.13 -6.29
N ILE A 102 9.53 13.26 -5.30
CA ILE A 102 10.61 12.40 -4.81
C ILE A 102 10.83 11.26 -5.78
N ASP A 103 9.75 10.66 -6.28
CA ASP A 103 9.85 9.59 -7.26
C ASP A 103 8.78 9.77 -8.33
N PRO A 104 9.03 10.67 -9.30
CA PRO A 104 8.04 10.93 -10.34
C PRO A 104 7.66 9.70 -11.14
N HIS A 105 8.60 8.79 -11.36
CA HIS A 105 8.33 7.59 -12.14
C HIS A 105 7.26 6.73 -11.48
N SER A 106 7.41 6.45 -10.19
CA SER A 106 6.42 5.65 -9.49
C SER A 106 5.11 6.41 -9.31
N PHE A 107 5.21 7.73 -9.10
CA PHE A 107 3.99 8.52 -8.95
C PHE A 107 3.18 8.51 -10.23
N GLU A 108 3.85 8.50 -11.38
CA GLU A 108 3.16 8.39 -12.66
C GLU A 108 2.42 7.07 -12.79
N ARG A 109 3.04 6.00 -12.35
CA ARG A 109 2.40 4.68 -12.40
C ARG A 109 1.22 4.60 -11.46
N TYR A 110 1.35 5.18 -10.28
CA TYR A 110 0.25 5.27 -9.33
C TYR A 110 -0.90 6.10 -9.92
N SER A 111 -0.57 7.23 -10.53
CA SER A 111 -1.59 8.09 -11.14
C SER A 111 -2.28 7.40 -12.31
N ALA A 112 -1.54 6.62 -13.09
CA ALA A 112 -2.13 5.87 -14.20
C ALA A 112 -3.10 4.81 -13.68
N MET A 113 -2.75 4.15 -12.59
CA MET A 113 -3.66 3.20 -11.96
C MET A 113 -4.94 3.90 -11.53
N LYS A 114 -4.81 5.05 -10.87
CA LYS A 114 -6.00 5.78 -10.41
C LYS A 114 -6.86 6.23 -11.59
N ALA A 115 -6.24 6.67 -12.66
CA ALA A 115 -7.00 7.12 -13.82
C ALA A 115 -7.74 5.95 -14.48
N ARG A 116 -7.07 4.82 -14.60
CA ARG A 116 -7.69 3.66 -15.23
C ARG A 116 -8.90 3.16 -14.44
N TYR A 117 -8.82 3.23 -13.13
CA TYR A 117 -9.88 2.71 -12.26
C TYR A 117 -10.64 3.84 -11.57
N ALA A 118 -10.72 4.99 -12.22
CA ALA A 118 -11.34 6.16 -11.61
C ALA A 118 -12.78 5.92 -11.21
N ARG A 119 -13.52 5.16 -12.01
CA ARG A 119 -14.91 4.89 -11.67
C ARG A 119 -15.04 4.11 -10.37
N PHE A 120 -14.21 3.08 -10.19
CA PHE A 120 -14.22 2.33 -8.95
C PHE A 120 -13.83 3.21 -7.76
N LEU A 121 -12.79 4.01 -7.95
CA LEU A 121 -12.28 4.84 -6.85
C LEU A 121 -13.27 5.94 -6.47
N ALA A 122 -14.08 6.39 -7.41
CA ALA A 122 -15.07 7.41 -7.13
C ALA A 122 -16.35 6.86 -6.51
N SER A 123 -16.53 5.55 -6.50
CA SER A 123 -17.77 4.92 -6.04
C SER A 123 -17.86 4.79 -4.54
N ALA A 124 -17.10 5.48 -3.84
CA ALA A 124 -17.11 5.40 -2.46
C ALA A 124 -18.36 5.81 -1.88
N VAL A 125 -18.96 5.98 -1.54
CA VAL A 125 -19.86 6.43 -1.01
C VAL A 125 -20.65 6.35 -0.46
N THR A 126 -20.96 6.39 -0.23
CA THR A 126 -21.72 6.59 0.48
C THR A 126 -22.33 6.21 0.85
#